data_b6c55a6615f94222b4ae73e43bd0a1c2
#
_entry.id   b6c55a6615f94222b4ae73e43bd0a1c2
#
_cell.length_a   1.000
_cell.length_b   1.000
_cell.length_c   1.000
_cell.angle_alpha   90.00
_cell.angle_beta   90.00
_cell.angle_gamma   90.00
#
_symmetry.space_group_name_H-M   'P 1'
#
loop_
_entity.id
_entity.type
_entity.pdbx_description
1 polymer ?
#
loop_
_entity_poly.entity_id
_entity_poly.type
_entity_poly.pdbx_seq_one_letter_code
_entity_poly.pdbx_strand_id
1 'polypeptide(L)'
;MTARPDDPTGSLLATLAEAGQPERLYKALEEATRSLVGHKLFTLLYVDGQDVARVYSSRPAEYPISGRKTMGETPWGELVLKRRQPFLGRDRQGIRWAFFDHVLIESMGLGSVINIPVLYDGQAIGTMNLLDVEHHYADADVAPVARLAPLLIPAFLEARAAARATDRNQIR
;
A
#
# COMPACT_ATOMS: atom_id res chain seq x y z
N MET A 1 -13.14 -29.79 -3.72
CA MET A 1 -13.10 -28.39 -4.20
C MET A 1 -11.63 -28.09 -4.49
N THR A 2 -11.21 -28.27 -5.73
CA THR A 2 -9.82 -28.05 -6.14
C THR A 2 -9.58 -26.54 -6.18
N ALA A 3 -8.69 -26.05 -5.30
CA ALA A 3 -8.17 -24.69 -5.40
C ALA A 3 -7.63 -24.48 -6.81
N ARG A 4 -8.01 -23.37 -7.45
CA ARG A 4 -7.38 -22.96 -8.71
C ARG A 4 -5.88 -22.78 -8.45
N PRO A 5 -4.99 -23.36 -9.27
CA PRO A 5 -3.55 -23.38 -8.99
C PRO A 5 -2.88 -22.00 -8.94
N ASP A 6 -3.59 -20.91 -9.23
CA ASP A 6 -3.02 -19.55 -9.38
C ASP A 6 -3.63 -18.51 -8.42
N ASP A 7 -4.41 -18.91 -7.40
CA ASP A 7 -4.93 -17.95 -6.41
C ASP A 7 -4.02 -17.93 -5.16
N PRO A 8 -3.23 -16.87 -4.96
CA PRO A 8 -2.33 -16.74 -3.82
C PRO A 8 -3.05 -16.53 -2.48
N THR A 9 -4.36 -16.30 -2.49
CA THR A 9 -5.14 -15.92 -1.31
C THR A 9 -5.06 -16.96 -0.20
N GLY A 10 -5.18 -18.24 -0.54
CA GLY A 10 -5.10 -19.32 0.46
C GLY A 10 -3.76 -19.39 1.18
N SER A 11 -2.66 -19.24 0.45
CA SER A 11 -1.31 -19.22 1.02
C SER A 11 -1.08 -17.97 1.90
N LEU A 12 -1.57 -16.81 1.44
CA LEU A 12 -1.48 -15.56 2.20
C LEU A 12 -2.31 -15.58 3.48
N LEU A 13 -3.50 -16.19 3.46
CA LEU A 13 -4.31 -16.39 4.66
C LEU A 13 -3.58 -17.28 5.68
N ALA A 14 -2.94 -18.35 5.23
CA ALA A 14 -2.14 -19.21 6.10
C ALA A 14 -0.98 -18.44 6.75
N THR A 15 -0.35 -17.54 6.01
CA THR A 15 0.75 -16.69 6.51
C THR A 15 0.34 -15.84 7.72
N LEU A 16 -0.93 -15.42 7.83
CA LEU A 16 -1.42 -14.62 8.97
C LEU A 16 -1.30 -15.35 10.32
N ALA A 17 -1.32 -16.68 10.33
CA ALA A 17 -1.18 -17.49 11.54
C ALA A 17 0.29 -17.69 11.96
N GLU A 18 1.25 -17.35 11.12
CA GLU A 18 2.67 -17.57 11.39
C GLU A 18 3.27 -16.48 12.27
N ALA A 19 4.31 -16.85 13.04
CA ALA A 19 5.06 -15.88 13.84
C ALA A 19 5.85 -14.91 12.96
N GLY A 20 6.12 -13.69 13.47
CA GLY A 20 6.90 -12.66 12.76
C GLY A 20 6.02 -11.65 12.01
N GLN A 21 4.77 -11.46 12.48
CA GLN A 21 3.89 -10.43 11.94
C GLN A 21 4.28 -9.03 12.46
N PRO A 22 4.02 -7.96 11.68
CA PRO A 22 3.38 -7.96 10.35
C PRO A 22 4.35 -8.18 9.18
N GLU A 23 5.67 -8.19 9.40
CA GLU A 23 6.69 -8.21 8.34
C GLU A 23 6.59 -9.45 7.44
N ARG A 24 6.20 -10.58 8.01
CA ARG A 24 6.00 -11.81 7.23
C ARG A 24 4.89 -11.67 6.21
N LEU A 25 3.75 -11.10 6.60
CA LEU A 25 2.65 -10.81 5.68
C LEU A 25 3.07 -9.78 4.62
N TYR A 26 3.79 -8.73 5.01
CA TYR A 26 4.23 -7.69 4.07
C TYR A 26 5.11 -8.27 2.96
N LYS A 27 6.07 -9.12 3.31
CA LYS A 27 6.92 -9.82 2.34
C LYS A 27 6.13 -10.79 1.46
N ALA A 28 5.20 -11.53 2.04
CA ALA A 28 4.37 -12.46 1.28
C ALA A 28 3.47 -11.71 0.27
N LEU A 29 2.91 -10.57 0.64
CA LEU A 29 2.14 -9.71 -0.25
C LEU A 29 3.01 -9.09 -1.36
N GLU A 30 4.24 -8.66 -1.04
CA GLU A 30 5.20 -8.20 -2.04
C GLU A 30 5.46 -9.28 -3.09
N GLU A 31 5.75 -10.51 -2.66
CA GLU A 31 6.01 -11.63 -3.58
C GLU A 31 4.78 -12.00 -4.42
N ALA A 32 3.60 -12.08 -3.78
CA ALA A 32 2.35 -12.39 -4.45
C ALA A 32 1.98 -11.34 -5.51
N THR A 33 2.06 -10.06 -5.18
CA THR A 33 1.75 -8.98 -6.13
C THR A 33 2.79 -8.87 -7.24
N ARG A 34 4.07 -9.16 -6.94
CA ARG A 34 5.12 -9.26 -7.97
C ARG A 34 4.83 -10.37 -8.97
N SER A 35 4.34 -11.50 -8.50
CA SER A 35 3.97 -12.63 -9.37
C SER A 35 2.71 -12.36 -10.18
N LEU A 36 1.74 -11.62 -9.63
CA LEU A 36 0.46 -11.33 -10.28
C LEU A 36 0.59 -10.29 -11.40
N VAL A 37 1.23 -9.17 -11.13
CA VAL A 37 1.24 -8.01 -12.03
C VAL A 37 2.62 -7.39 -12.22
N GLY A 38 3.61 -7.78 -11.40
CA GLY A 38 4.95 -7.17 -11.39
C GLY A 38 4.98 -5.82 -10.66
N HIS A 39 6.14 -5.46 -10.16
CA HIS A 39 6.46 -4.13 -9.64
C HIS A 39 7.96 -4.01 -9.37
N LYS A 40 8.48 -2.79 -9.44
CA LYS A 40 9.84 -2.41 -9.05
C LYS A 40 9.91 -1.76 -7.69
N LEU A 41 8.80 -1.23 -7.21
CA LEU A 41 8.63 -0.71 -5.85
C LEU A 41 7.27 -1.15 -5.31
N PHE A 42 7.27 -1.71 -4.11
CA PHE A 42 6.08 -2.05 -3.34
C PHE A 42 6.14 -1.33 -2.01
N THR A 43 5.09 -0.61 -1.64
CA THR A 43 5.01 0.10 -0.37
C THR A 43 3.66 -0.06 0.30
N LEU A 44 3.67 0.01 1.62
CA LEU A 44 2.46 0.01 2.45
C LEU A 44 2.43 1.27 3.30
N LEU A 45 1.30 1.93 3.30
CA LEU A 45 1.04 3.15 4.03
C LEU A 45 -0.21 2.97 4.89
N TYR A 46 -0.11 3.13 6.21
CA TYR A 46 -1.32 3.23 7.02
C TYR A 46 -1.81 4.67 7.13
N VAL A 47 -3.12 4.82 7.36
CA VAL A 47 -3.80 6.11 7.48
C VAL A 47 -4.59 6.14 8.79
N ASP A 48 -4.48 7.23 9.54
CA ASP A 48 -5.25 7.49 10.75
C ASP A 48 -5.72 8.95 10.76
N GLY A 49 -6.94 9.18 10.29
CA GLY A 49 -7.45 10.52 10.04
C GLY A 49 -6.66 11.24 8.94
N GLN A 50 -5.99 12.34 9.33
CA GLN A 50 -5.10 13.07 8.42
C GLN A 50 -3.63 12.61 8.47
N ASP A 51 -3.31 11.72 9.40
CA ASP A 51 -1.95 11.23 9.56
C ASP A 51 -1.71 9.96 8.76
N VAL A 52 -0.52 9.87 8.19
CA VAL A 52 -0.06 8.75 7.37
C VAL A 52 1.34 8.33 7.79
N ALA A 53 1.66 7.05 7.65
CA ALA A 53 3.02 6.56 7.81
C ALA A 53 3.30 5.40 6.85
N ARG A 54 4.45 5.43 6.19
CA ARG A 54 4.94 4.31 5.39
C ARG A 54 5.54 3.27 6.32
N VAL A 55 4.89 2.11 6.41
CA VAL A 55 5.29 1.02 7.31
C VAL A 55 6.11 -0.05 6.60
N TYR A 56 6.11 -0.08 5.27
CA TYR A 56 6.88 -1.02 4.48
C TYR A 56 7.32 -0.43 3.14
N SER A 57 8.52 -0.79 2.72
CA SER A 57 9.08 -0.50 1.39
C SER A 57 9.95 -1.66 0.94
N SER A 58 9.77 -2.11 -0.30
CA SER A 58 10.64 -3.12 -0.92
C SER A 58 12.02 -2.57 -1.31
N ARG A 59 12.20 -1.24 -1.29
CA ARG A 59 13.46 -0.54 -1.59
C ARG A 59 13.75 0.51 -0.51
N PRO A 60 14.00 0.09 0.74
CA PRO A 60 14.10 1.03 1.86
C PRO A 60 15.31 1.96 1.79
N ALA A 61 16.34 1.62 1.02
CA ALA A 61 17.50 2.49 0.82
C ALA A 61 17.16 3.72 -0.04
N GLU A 62 16.35 3.55 -1.10
CA GLU A 62 15.97 4.64 -2.01
C GLU A 62 14.64 5.30 -1.62
N TYR A 63 13.71 4.50 -1.07
CA TYR A 63 12.37 4.94 -0.68
C TYR A 63 12.04 4.42 0.72
N PRO A 64 12.52 5.10 1.78
CA PRO A 64 12.53 4.55 3.13
C PRO A 64 11.15 4.51 3.79
N ILE A 65 11.05 3.70 4.84
CA ILE A 65 9.99 3.78 5.82
C ILE A 65 9.97 5.20 6.38
N SER A 66 8.79 5.78 6.53
CA SER A 66 8.63 7.13 7.06
C SER A 66 7.90 7.09 8.40
N GLY A 67 8.30 7.99 9.31
CA GLY A 67 7.52 8.25 10.51
C GLY A 67 6.13 8.81 10.18
N ARG A 68 5.27 8.87 11.20
CA ARG A 68 3.94 9.48 11.10
C ARG A 68 4.07 10.96 10.76
N LYS A 69 3.29 11.41 9.79
CA LYS A 69 3.20 12.81 9.36
C LYS A 69 1.79 13.14 8.97
N THR A 70 1.38 14.38 9.17
CA THR A 70 0.09 14.87 8.70
C THR A 70 0.14 15.06 7.19
N MET A 71 -0.82 14.49 6.49
CA MET A 71 -1.02 14.68 5.06
C MET A 71 -2.04 15.80 4.85
N GLY A 72 -1.68 16.81 4.05
CA GLY A 72 -2.61 17.85 3.64
C GLY A 72 -3.68 17.34 2.67
N GLU A 73 -4.63 18.20 2.34
CA GLU A 73 -5.62 17.89 1.31
C GLU A 73 -4.96 17.82 -0.07
N THR A 74 -5.18 16.69 -0.74
CA THR A 74 -4.65 16.44 -2.09
C THR A 74 -5.71 15.78 -2.96
N PRO A 75 -5.67 15.98 -4.30
CA PRO A 75 -6.57 15.26 -5.22
C PRO A 75 -6.48 13.75 -5.08
N TRP A 76 -5.28 13.21 -4.82
CA TRP A 76 -5.07 11.80 -4.56
C TRP A 76 -5.77 11.36 -3.26
N GLY A 77 -5.62 12.12 -2.17
CA GLY A 77 -6.29 11.84 -0.89
C GLY A 77 -7.81 11.88 -1.02
N GLU A 78 -8.35 12.81 -1.80
CA GLU A 78 -9.78 12.88 -2.11
C GLU A 78 -10.25 11.61 -2.83
N LEU A 79 -9.53 11.16 -3.87
CA LEU A 79 -9.89 9.99 -4.65
C LEU A 79 -9.72 8.69 -3.86
N VAL A 80 -8.51 8.45 -3.33
CA VAL A 80 -8.14 7.15 -2.77
C VAL A 80 -8.64 6.98 -1.34
N LEU A 81 -8.54 8.03 -0.50
CA LEU A 81 -8.87 7.90 0.91
C LEU A 81 -10.32 8.29 1.22
N LYS A 82 -10.84 9.39 0.66
CA LYS A 82 -12.22 9.83 0.93
C LYS A 82 -13.24 9.10 0.06
N ARG A 83 -13.03 9.02 -1.26
CA ARG A 83 -13.90 8.27 -2.17
C ARG A 83 -13.64 6.77 -2.16
N ARG A 84 -12.53 6.34 -1.55
CA ARG A 84 -12.19 4.91 -1.37
C ARG A 84 -12.06 4.15 -2.69
N GLN A 85 -11.49 4.82 -3.70
CA GLN A 85 -11.32 4.26 -5.03
C GLN A 85 -9.85 3.94 -5.32
N PRO A 86 -9.56 2.83 -6.02
CA PRO A 86 -8.23 2.59 -6.54
C PRO A 86 -7.80 3.73 -7.48
N PHE A 87 -6.50 4.01 -7.49
CA PHE A 87 -5.88 4.90 -8.47
C PHE A 87 -4.94 4.10 -9.37
N LEU A 88 -5.08 4.31 -10.68
CA LEU A 88 -4.19 3.80 -11.72
C LEU A 88 -3.55 4.97 -12.45
N GLY A 89 -2.26 5.21 -12.19
CA GLY A 89 -1.43 6.13 -12.97
C GLY A 89 -0.64 5.34 -14.00
N ARG A 90 -0.86 5.63 -15.30
CA ARG A 90 -0.23 4.87 -16.39
C ARG A 90 1.11 5.44 -16.83
N ASP A 91 1.34 6.71 -16.56
CA ASP A 91 2.48 7.47 -17.03
C ASP A 91 3.01 8.44 -15.95
N ARG A 92 4.08 9.15 -16.26
CA ARG A 92 4.69 10.13 -15.36
C ARG A 92 3.75 11.27 -14.99
N GLN A 93 2.79 11.61 -15.85
CA GLN A 93 1.79 12.63 -15.54
C GLN A 93 0.88 12.17 -14.39
N GLY A 94 0.48 10.90 -14.38
CA GLY A 94 -0.23 10.27 -13.25
C GLY A 94 0.60 10.26 -11.96
N ILE A 95 1.89 9.97 -12.04
CA ILE A 95 2.80 10.03 -10.88
C ILE A 95 2.85 11.45 -10.30
N ARG A 96 3.02 12.47 -11.15
CA ARG A 96 3.08 13.89 -10.74
C ARG A 96 1.77 14.38 -10.14
N TRP A 97 0.65 13.87 -10.63
CA TRP A 97 -0.66 14.19 -10.07
C TRP A 97 -0.85 13.59 -8.67
N ALA A 98 -0.36 12.37 -8.45
CA ALA A 98 -0.58 11.63 -7.21
C ALA A 98 0.42 11.97 -6.10
N PHE A 99 1.69 12.23 -6.44
CA PHE A 99 2.79 12.26 -5.47
C PHE A 99 3.57 13.58 -5.49
N PHE A 100 3.73 14.18 -4.31
CA PHE A 100 4.58 15.36 -4.15
C PHE A 100 6.08 15.05 -4.35
N ASP A 101 6.50 13.82 -4.04
CA ASP A 101 7.87 13.33 -4.21
C ASP A 101 8.11 12.65 -5.58
N HIS A 102 7.33 13.04 -6.58
CA HIS A 102 7.40 12.48 -7.93
C HIS A 102 8.80 12.58 -8.56
N VAL A 103 9.59 13.58 -8.24
CA VAL A 103 10.97 13.72 -8.75
C VAL A 103 11.84 12.54 -8.27
N LEU A 104 11.73 12.16 -7.00
CA LEU A 104 12.41 11.00 -6.46
C LEU A 104 11.91 9.71 -7.14
N ILE A 105 10.60 9.55 -7.24
CA ILE A 105 9.98 8.38 -7.87
C ILE A 105 10.45 8.23 -9.33
N GLU A 106 10.42 9.30 -10.10
CA GLU A 106 10.89 9.32 -11.49
C GLU A 106 12.40 9.02 -11.59
N SER A 107 13.21 9.50 -10.64
CA SER A 107 14.66 9.21 -10.59
C SER A 107 14.97 7.74 -10.34
N MET A 108 14.04 7.01 -9.73
CA MET A 108 14.11 5.55 -9.54
C MET A 108 13.71 4.76 -10.80
N GLY A 109 13.38 5.43 -11.90
CA GLY A 109 12.94 4.82 -13.16
C GLY A 109 11.47 4.39 -13.15
N LEU A 110 10.66 4.93 -12.23
CA LEU A 110 9.24 4.60 -12.07
C LEU A 110 8.36 5.61 -12.78
N GLY A 111 7.29 5.15 -13.42
CA GLY A 111 6.41 6.00 -14.21
C GLY A 111 4.96 5.50 -14.28
N SER A 112 4.63 4.38 -13.64
CA SER A 112 3.25 3.91 -13.47
C SER A 112 3.00 3.44 -12.05
N VAL A 113 1.73 3.47 -11.61
CA VAL A 113 1.35 3.15 -10.24
C VAL A 113 -0.05 2.57 -10.15
N ILE A 114 -0.22 1.60 -9.26
CA ILE A 114 -1.51 1.17 -8.71
C ILE A 114 -1.51 1.51 -7.22
N ASN A 115 -2.49 2.29 -6.76
CA ASN A 115 -2.76 2.49 -5.34
C ASN A 115 -4.11 1.84 -5.00
N ILE A 116 -4.12 0.93 -4.04
CA ILE A 116 -5.33 0.26 -3.56
C ILE A 116 -5.61 0.71 -2.13
N PRO A 117 -6.78 1.33 -1.86
CA PRO A 117 -7.17 1.63 -0.49
C PRO A 117 -7.48 0.33 0.27
N VAL A 118 -6.99 0.22 1.49
CA VAL A 118 -7.37 -0.81 2.44
C VAL A 118 -8.54 -0.29 3.25
N LEU A 119 -9.69 -0.94 3.11
CA LEU A 119 -10.95 -0.47 3.70
C LEU A 119 -11.33 -1.33 4.90
N TYR A 120 -11.73 -0.65 5.99
CA TYR A 120 -12.27 -1.27 7.18
C TYR A 120 -13.35 -0.35 7.78
N ASP A 121 -14.49 -0.92 8.12
CA ASP A 121 -15.64 -0.18 8.69
C ASP A 121 -16.01 1.08 7.86
N GLY A 122 -16.05 0.93 6.54
CA GLY A 122 -16.40 1.98 5.60
C GLY A 122 -15.36 3.10 5.45
N GLN A 123 -14.16 2.94 6.00
CA GLN A 123 -13.08 3.94 5.94
C GLN A 123 -11.81 3.37 5.31
N ALA A 124 -11.03 4.22 4.66
CA ALA A 124 -9.69 3.87 4.24
C ALA A 124 -8.75 3.97 5.45
N ILE A 125 -8.15 2.83 5.83
CA ILE A 125 -7.19 2.74 6.94
C ILE A 125 -5.74 2.62 6.46
N GLY A 126 -5.53 2.60 5.17
CA GLY A 126 -4.22 2.57 4.55
C GLY A 126 -4.29 2.30 3.06
N THR A 127 -3.13 2.16 2.44
CA THR A 127 -3.00 1.85 1.02
C THR A 127 -1.90 0.82 0.77
N MET A 128 -2.11 0.01 -0.25
CA MET A 128 -1.12 -0.86 -0.85
C MET A 128 -0.74 -0.28 -2.21
N ASN A 129 0.54 -0.04 -2.44
CA ASN A 129 1.03 0.72 -3.57
C ASN A 129 2.07 -0.06 -4.35
N LEU A 130 1.87 -0.20 -5.65
CA LEU A 130 2.75 -0.87 -6.59
C LEU A 130 3.18 0.14 -7.65
N LEU A 131 4.49 0.27 -7.88
CA LEU A 131 5.05 1.15 -8.91
C LEU A 131 5.99 0.36 -9.83
N ASP A 132 5.94 0.70 -11.13
CA ASP A 132 6.82 0.15 -12.15
C ASP A 132 7.14 1.21 -13.21
N VAL A 133 7.80 0.80 -14.29
CA VAL A 133 8.09 1.68 -15.42
C VAL A 133 6.81 2.25 -16.04
N GLU A 134 6.94 3.34 -16.76
CA GLU A 134 5.84 3.97 -17.48
C GLU A 134 5.11 2.97 -18.39
N HIS A 135 3.78 3.02 -18.41
CA HIS A 135 2.89 2.14 -19.18
C HIS A 135 2.92 0.65 -18.82
N HIS A 136 3.45 0.30 -17.63
CA HIS A 136 3.46 -1.09 -17.18
C HIS A 136 2.05 -1.57 -16.83
N TYR A 137 1.26 -0.76 -16.10
CA TYR A 137 -0.05 -1.18 -15.59
C TYR A 137 -1.21 -0.80 -16.52
N ALA A 138 -2.21 -1.70 -16.58
CA ALA A 138 -3.48 -1.55 -17.27
C ALA A 138 -4.66 -1.76 -16.30
N ASP A 139 -5.89 -1.47 -16.74
CA ASP A 139 -7.11 -1.64 -15.91
C ASP A 139 -7.28 -3.07 -15.39
N ALA A 140 -6.88 -4.06 -16.19
CA ALA A 140 -6.99 -5.47 -15.82
C ALA A 140 -6.11 -5.86 -14.61
N ASP A 141 -5.06 -5.08 -14.30
CA ASP A 141 -4.15 -5.37 -13.21
C ASP A 141 -4.70 -4.93 -11.84
N VAL A 142 -5.67 -4.02 -11.83
CA VAL A 142 -6.19 -3.42 -10.58
C VAL A 142 -6.97 -4.44 -9.75
N ALA A 143 -7.91 -5.18 -10.34
CA ALA A 143 -8.78 -6.09 -9.60
C ALA A 143 -8.04 -7.26 -8.92
N PRO A 144 -7.08 -7.95 -9.55
CA PRO A 144 -6.29 -8.98 -8.89
C PRO A 144 -5.55 -8.49 -7.65
N VAL A 145 -4.96 -7.29 -7.73
CA VAL A 145 -4.24 -6.65 -6.62
C VAL A 145 -5.21 -6.21 -5.51
N ALA A 146 -6.33 -5.60 -5.88
CA ALA A 146 -7.33 -5.11 -4.94
C ALA A 146 -7.90 -6.22 -4.03
N ARG A 147 -8.01 -7.45 -4.52
CA ARG A 147 -8.48 -8.60 -3.72
C ARG A 147 -7.58 -8.92 -2.54
N LEU A 148 -6.31 -8.56 -2.59
CA LEU A 148 -5.34 -8.85 -1.53
C LEU A 148 -5.31 -7.78 -0.44
N ALA A 149 -5.78 -6.58 -0.73
CA ALA A 149 -5.74 -5.46 0.20
C ALA A 149 -6.39 -5.72 1.58
N PRO A 150 -7.53 -6.44 1.68
CA PRO A 150 -8.15 -6.73 2.98
C PRO A 150 -7.27 -7.53 3.94
N LEU A 151 -6.29 -8.28 3.45
CA LEU A 151 -5.33 -9.02 4.29
C LEU A 151 -4.49 -8.09 5.18
N LEU A 152 -4.35 -6.83 4.80
CA LEU A 152 -3.61 -5.81 5.57
C LEU A 152 -4.40 -5.22 6.73
N ILE A 153 -5.70 -5.50 6.85
CA ILE A 153 -6.56 -4.91 7.89
C ILE A 153 -6.00 -5.14 9.30
N PRO A 154 -5.66 -6.36 9.73
CA PRO A 154 -5.14 -6.59 11.08
C PRO A 154 -3.87 -5.79 11.36
N ALA A 155 -2.91 -5.81 10.42
CA ALA A 155 -1.63 -5.11 10.57
C ALA A 155 -1.80 -3.58 10.65
N PHE A 156 -2.70 -3.01 9.86
CA PHE A 156 -2.93 -1.57 9.87
C PHE A 156 -3.71 -1.11 11.10
N LEU A 157 -4.64 -1.91 11.60
CA LEU A 157 -5.32 -1.62 12.87
C LEU A 157 -4.33 -1.67 14.05
N GLU A 158 -3.42 -2.63 14.06
CA GLU A 158 -2.36 -2.74 15.07
C GLU A 158 -1.40 -1.54 15.00
N ALA A 159 -0.94 -1.16 13.82
CA ALA A 159 -0.07 -0.01 13.61
C ALA A 159 -0.71 1.30 14.10
N ARG A 160 -1.99 1.51 13.82
CA ARG A 160 -2.77 2.65 14.31
C ARG A 160 -2.88 2.66 15.84
N ALA A 161 -3.16 1.52 16.45
CA ALA A 161 -3.28 1.38 17.89
C ALA A 161 -1.94 1.68 18.59
N ALA A 162 -0.83 1.17 18.07
CA ALA A 162 0.51 1.42 18.58
C ALA A 162 0.90 2.91 18.48
N ALA A 163 0.60 3.57 17.36
CA ALA A 163 0.86 4.99 17.17
C ALA A 163 0.08 5.87 18.18
N ARG A 164 -1.20 5.59 18.38
CA ARG A 164 -2.04 6.30 19.36
C ARG A 164 -1.59 6.09 20.81
N ALA A 165 -1.05 4.91 21.14
CA ALA A 165 -0.49 4.64 22.46
C ALA A 165 0.78 5.46 22.72
N THR A 166 1.63 5.63 21.71
CA THR A 166 2.84 6.45 21.79
C THR A 166 2.51 7.92 22.01
N ASP A 167 1.55 8.47 21.29
CA ASP A 167 1.10 9.86 21.45
C ASP A 167 0.61 10.14 22.88
N ARG A 168 -0.17 9.23 23.44
CA ARG A 168 -0.68 9.37 24.83
C ARG A 168 0.44 9.40 25.87
N ASN A 169 1.54 8.70 25.62
CA ASN A 169 2.67 8.68 26.56
C ASN A 169 3.57 9.92 26.45
N GLN A 170 3.53 10.65 25.33
CA GLN A 170 4.30 11.89 25.13
C GLN A 170 3.60 13.13 25.72
N ILE A 171 2.30 13.05 26.02
CA ILE A 171 1.49 14.16 26.61
C ILE A 171 1.51 14.13 28.14
N ARG A 172 2.14 13.14 28.76
CA ARG A 172 2.33 13.05 30.23
C ARG A 172 3.74 13.47 30.61
#